data_49c48f6c86daf7938d7c4e4f324d0f3e
#
_entry.id   49c48f6c86daf7938d7c4e4f324d0f3e
#
_cell.length_a   1.000
_cell.length_b   1.000
_cell.length_c   1.000
_cell.angle_alpha   90.00
_cell.angle_beta   90.00
_cell.angle_gamma   90.00
#
_symmetry.space_group_name_H-M   'P 1'
#
loop_
_entity.id
_entity.type
_entity.pdbx_description
1 polymer ?
#
loop_
_entity_poly.entity_id
_entity_poly.type
_entity_poly.pdbx_seq_one_letter_code
_entity_poly.pdbx_strand_id
1 'polypeptide(L)'
;MNFSKRISISLLFALSIALFASAAPRTKAAIKAAAARVFSTSSLLKHAPTQRGSLKMLQSNNAYTIMGYDGGGFVIVSNDDLLPAVIAYSNTPFDNHSKNDNFKWYLSVAEASINELVKVGKPKKMIAPDQSKYAAQIPAFVTSHWGQEKPFNDLCPEGTASGTGGWQGYGGTGKCVTGCVATAMAQIMYYNGYPKRGIGKHSVTVKQADGSKKKVTVNYEESEYDWANMIDNYDGQYTAEQGNAVARLMLDCGVAADMSYATDASGSYTYNACEGLKRNFGYPETTQMLERKYYSEEAWMDIIYNELNARRAIFYSGQD
;
A
#
# COMPACT_ATOMS: atom_id res chain seq x y z
N MET A 1 -3.27 -68.38 54.54
CA MET A 1 -2.18 -67.60 53.94
C MET A 1 -2.76 -66.89 52.74
N ASN A 2 -3.23 -65.67 52.88
CA ASN A 2 -3.76 -64.89 51.79
C ASN A 2 -3.09 -63.52 51.75
N PHE A 3 -2.24 -63.33 50.73
CA PHE A 3 -1.58 -62.07 50.45
C PHE A 3 -2.52 -61.22 49.61
N SER A 4 -3.12 -60.17 50.17
CA SER A 4 -3.83 -59.15 49.53
C SER A 4 -2.83 -58.20 48.94
N LYS A 5 -2.71 -58.17 47.57
CA LYS A 5 -1.95 -57.15 46.89
C LYS A 5 -2.88 -55.90 46.67
N ARG A 6 -2.58 -54.84 47.41
CA ARG A 6 -3.14 -53.53 47.20
C ARG A 6 -2.49 -52.90 45.97
N ILE A 7 -3.25 -52.77 44.89
CA ILE A 7 -2.83 -52.01 43.71
C ILE A 7 -3.19 -50.52 44.00
N SER A 8 -2.17 -49.74 44.27
CA SER A 8 -2.32 -48.28 44.31
C SER A 8 -2.36 -47.75 42.89
N ILE A 9 -3.53 -47.35 42.45
CA ILE A 9 -3.71 -46.60 41.21
C ILE A 9 -3.36 -45.14 41.51
N SER A 10 -2.15 -44.73 41.16
CA SER A 10 -1.76 -43.33 41.12
C SER A 10 -2.40 -42.69 39.90
N LEU A 11 -3.50 -41.97 40.12
CA LEU A 11 -4.14 -41.15 39.11
C LEU A 11 -3.25 -39.94 38.85
N LEU A 12 -2.38 -40.04 37.82
CA LEU A 12 -1.68 -38.87 37.28
C LEU A 12 -2.70 -37.99 36.59
N PHE A 13 -3.22 -37.01 37.28
CA PHE A 13 -3.91 -35.89 36.68
C PHE A 13 -2.87 -35.06 35.90
N ALA A 14 -2.66 -35.40 34.66
CA ALA A 14 -1.97 -34.50 33.71
C ALA A 14 -2.89 -33.30 33.51
N LEU A 15 -2.67 -32.27 34.34
CA LEU A 15 -3.25 -30.96 34.15
C LEU A 15 -2.63 -30.39 32.85
N SER A 16 -3.26 -30.67 31.73
CA SER A 16 -2.97 -29.95 30.47
C SER A 16 -3.39 -28.50 30.71
N ILE A 17 -2.47 -27.70 31.21
CA ILE A 17 -2.56 -26.25 31.16
C ILE A 17 -2.54 -25.94 29.67
N ALA A 18 -3.71 -25.80 29.08
CA ALA A 18 -3.85 -25.09 27.80
C ALA A 18 -3.30 -23.67 28.06
N LEU A 19 -2.06 -23.47 27.70
CA LEU A 19 -1.48 -22.14 27.60
C LEU A 19 -2.31 -21.41 26.53
N PHE A 20 -3.41 -20.81 26.95
CA PHE A 20 -3.99 -19.72 26.19
C PHE A 20 -2.85 -18.71 26.08
N ALA A 21 -2.36 -18.49 24.88
CA ALA A 21 -1.44 -17.40 24.60
C ALA A 21 -2.21 -16.11 24.96
N SER A 22 -2.03 -15.68 26.21
CA SER A 22 -2.53 -14.41 26.69
C SER A 22 -1.66 -13.35 26.03
N ALA A 23 -2.29 -12.33 25.47
CA ALA A 23 -1.60 -11.13 25.05
C ALA A 23 -0.65 -10.67 26.16
N ALA A 24 0.63 -10.53 25.83
CA ALA A 24 1.61 -10.04 26.77
C ALA A 24 2.38 -8.85 26.16
N PRO A 25 2.59 -7.80 26.95
CA PRO A 25 3.42 -6.70 26.51
C PRO A 25 4.83 -7.18 26.16
N ARG A 26 5.35 -6.77 24.98
CA ARG A 26 6.74 -7.05 24.63
C ARG A 26 7.69 -6.38 25.60
N THR A 27 8.71 -7.08 26.02
CA THR A 27 9.77 -6.48 26.85
C THR A 27 10.54 -5.43 26.04
N LYS A 28 11.10 -4.42 26.73
CA LYS A 28 11.97 -3.41 26.10
C LYS A 28 13.12 -4.04 25.31
N ALA A 29 13.66 -5.16 25.80
CA ALA A 29 14.71 -5.91 25.12
C ALA A 29 14.21 -6.54 23.80
N ALA A 30 13.00 -7.13 23.79
CA ALA A 30 12.39 -7.70 22.60
C ALA A 30 12.07 -6.62 21.56
N ILE A 31 11.57 -5.46 21.97
CA ILE A 31 11.31 -4.32 21.09
C ILE A 31 12.61 -3.84 20.43
N LYS A 32 13.67 -3.64 21.23
CA LYS A 32 14.98 -3.25 20.72
C LYS A 32 15.58 -4.27 19.77
N ALA A 33 15.44 -5.57 20.09
CA ALA A 33 15.94 -6.66 19.25
C ALA A 33 15.18 -6.71 17.90
N ALA A 34 13.85 -6.54 17.91
CA ALA A 34 13.05 -6.47 16.68
C ALA A 34 13.49 -5.33 15.77
N ALA A 35 13.67 -4.13 16.32
CA ALA A 35 14.16 -2.99 15.56
C ALA A 35 15.58 -3.20 15.04
N ALA A 36 16.51 -3.70 15.85
CA ALA A 36 17.89 -3.97 15.45
C ALA A 36 17.96 -4.97 14.29
N ARG A 37 17.10 -5.99 14.30
CA ARG A 37 16.99 -6.94 13.20
C ARG A 37 16.62 -6.25 11.89
N VAL A 38 15.66 -5.35 11.89
CA VAL A 38 15.27 -4.60 10.66
C VAL A 38 16.42 -3.76 10.15
N PHE A 39 17.13 -3.05 11.01
CA PHE A 39 18.30 -2.27 10.63
C PHE A 39 19.44 -3.13 10.04
N SER A 40 19.58 -4.37 10.47
CA SER A 40 20.61 -5.28 9.96
C SER A 40 20.22 -5.99 8.67
N THR A 41 18.92 -6.21 8.42
CA THR A 41 18.44 -7.03 7.30
C THR A 41 17.82 -6.23 6.16
N SER A 42 17.20 -5.06 6.45
CA SER A 42 16.55 -4.25 5.42
C SER A 42 17.58 -3.56 4.52
N SER A 43 17.47 -3.78 3.22
CA SER A 43 18.28 -3.06 2.22
C SER A 43 18.04 -1.55 2.26
N LEU A 44 16.80 -1.12 2.53
CA LEU A 44 16.43 0.28 2.66
C LEU A 44 17.17 0.97 3.81
N LEU A 45 17.26 0.31 4.97
CA LEU A 45 17.88 0.89 6.15
C LEU A 45 19.41 0.80 6.15
N LYS A 46 19.99 -0.13 5.42
CA LYS A 46 21.46 -0.19 5.21
C LYS A 46 22.02 1.04 4.49
N HIS A 47 21.20 1.71 3.69
CA HIS A 47 21.55 2.93 2.94
C HIS A 47 21.00 4.20 3.60
N ALA A 48 20.43 4.10 4.81
CA ALA A 48 19.95 5.26 5.55
C ALA A 48 21.10 6.24 5.85
N PRO A 49 20.83 7.56 5.82
CA PRO A 49 21.82 8.55 6.23
C PRO A 49 22.37 8.20 7.60
N THR A 50 23.64 8.45 7.76
CA THR A 50 24.53 8.13 8.87
C THR A 50 23.85 7.73 10.18
N GLN A 51 23.85 6.42 10.51
CA GLN A 51 23.47 5.93 11.83
C GLN A 51 24.50 6.45 12.86
N ARG A 52 24.20 7.53 13.53
CA ARG A 52 25.05 8.07 14.59
C ARG A 52 24.56 7.62 15.96
N GLY A 53 25.47 7.10 16.77
CA GLY A 53 25.17 6.68 18.13
C GLY A 53 24.57 5.28 18.26
N SER A 54 23.82 5.05 19.36
CA SER A 54 23.18 3.78 19.64
C SER A 54 21.70 3.79 19.24
N LEU A 55 21.17 2.63 18.87
CA LEU A 55 19.73 2.44 18.66
C LEU A 55 18.98 2.76 19.95
N LYS A 56 18.10 3.75 19.92
CA LYS A 56 17.35 4.26 21.06
C LYS A 56 15.85 4.37 20.78
N MET A 57 15.08 4.47 21.83
CA MET A 57 13.66 4.79 21.76
C MET A 57 13.52 6.30 21.45
N LEU A 58 12.78 6.59 20.37
CA LEU A 58 12.49 7.95 19.93
C LEU A 58 11.12 8.42 20.42
N GLN A 59 10.15 7.52 20.45
CA GLN A 59 8.79 7.74 20.96
C GLN A 59 8.19 6.42 21.42
N SER A 60 7.26 6.44 22.38
CA SER A 60 6.48 5.28 22.78
C SER A 60 5.12 5.71 23.30
N ASN A 61 4.10 4.90 23.04
CA ASN A 61 2.77 4.98 23.65
C ASN A 61 2.32 3.56 24.10
N ASN A 62 1.03 3.36 24.38
CA ASN A 62 0.53 2.06 24.82
C ASN A 62 0.56 0.99 23.70
N ALA A 63 0.46 1.39 22.44
CA ALA A 63 0.31 0.48 21.31
C ALA A 63 1.65 0.12 20.65
N TYR A 64 2.55 1.08 20.50
CA TYR A 64 3.82 0.88 19.81
C TYR A 64 4.97 1.70 20.39
N THR A 65 6.18 1.30 20.02
CA THR A 65 7.43 2.03 20.30
C THR A 65 8.18 2.29 19.01
N ILE A 66 8.62 3.52 18.80
CA ILE A 66 9.46 3.94 17.68
C ILE A 66 10.93 3.88 18.15
N MET A 67 11.72 3.06 17.46
CA MET A 67 13.14 2.88 17.71
C MET A 67 13.93 3.43 16.52
N GLY A 68 15.03 4.11 16.75
CA GLY A 68 15.84 4.65 15.66
C GLY A 68 17.18 5.20 16.12
N TYR A 69 17.89 5.82 15.17
CA TYR A 69 19.17 6.48 15.39
C TYR A 69 19.04 8.00 15.21
N ASP A 70 19.89 8.78 15.86
CA ASP A 70 19.93 10.23 15.64
C ASP A 70 20.30 10.54 14.19
N GLY A 71 19.42 11.24 13.49
CA GLY A 71 19.58 11.57 12.07
C GLY A 71 19.51 10.37 11.12
N GLY A 72 19.20 9.17 11.63
CA GLY A 72 19.04 7.96 10.85
C GLY A 72 17.58 7.55 10.70
N GLY A 73 17.35 6.38 10.09
CA GLY A 73 16.02 5.79 9.94
C GLY A 73 15.39 5.38 11.27
N PHE A 74 14.13 4.95 11.20
CA PHE A 74 13.38 4.47 12.36
C PHE A 74 12.55 3.20 12.04
N VAL A 75 12.18 2.48 13.08
CA VAL A 75 11.32 1.29 13.05
C VAL A 75 10.21 1.46 14.08
N ILE A 76 8.98 1.24 13.69
CA ILE A 76 7.80 1.20 14.56
C ILE A 76 7.56 -0.25 14.97
N VAL A 77 7.60 -0.54 16.25
CA VAL A 77 7.47 -1.89 16.82
C VAL A 77 6.22 -1.93 17.69
N SER A 78 5.34 -2.92 17.47
CA SER A 78 4.19 -3.19 18.34
C SER A 78 4.65 -3.51 19.77
N ASN A 79 3.96 -2.96 20.76
CA ASN A 79 4.23 -3.24 22.17
C ASN A 79 3.59 -4.55 22.64
N ASP A 80 2.75 -5.19 21.83
CA ASP A 80 2.05 -6.43 22.19
C ASP A 80 2.49 -7.60 21.31
N ASP A 81 2.64 -8.78 21.90
CA ASP A 81 3.14 -9.98 21.23
C ASP A 81 2.07 -10.75 20.43
N LEU A 82 0.79 -10.37 20.56
CA LEU A 82 -0.29 -10.84 19.67
C LEU A 82 -0.13 -10.38 18.22
N LEU A 83 0.64 -9.31 18.02
CA LEU A 83 0.81 -8.68 16.72
C LEU A 83 2.21 -8.94 16.18
N PRO A 84 2.44 -8.82 14.86
CA PRO A 84 3.77 -8.76 14.30
C PRO A 84 4.61 -7.69 15.01
N ALA A 85 5.86 -8.00 15.30
CA ALA A 85 6.72 -7.06 16.04
C ALA A 85 6.94 -5.76 15.25
N VAL A 86 7.21 -5.86 13.95
CA VAL A 86 7.49 -4.70 13.10
C VAL A 86 6.20 -4.27 12.40
N ILE A 87 5.79 -3.01 12.60
CA ILE A 87 4.63 -2.42 11.97
C ILE A 87 5.05 -1.66 10.70
N ALA A 88 6.09 -0.85 10.82
CA ALA A 88 6.63 -0.06 9.73
C ALA A 88 8.08 0.34 9.98
N TYR A 89 8.78 0.80 8.95
CA TYR A 89 10.10 1.41 9.06
C TYR A 89 10.36 2.40 7.93
N SER A 90 11.27 3.34 8.19
CA SER A 90 11.69 4.36 7.22
C SER A 90 13.20 4.59 7.30
N ASN A 91 13.82 4.92 6.16
CA ASN A 91 15.22 5.34 6.09
C ASN A 91 15.41 6.83 6.38
N THR A 92 14.33 7.62 6.51
CA THR A 92 14.37 9.02 6.89
C THR A 92 14.39 9.18 8.42
N PRO A 93 14.97 10.27 8.96
CA PRO A 93 14.91 10.56 10.40
C PRO A 93 13.46 10.66 10.90
N PHE A 94 13.23 10.15 12.11
CA PHE A 94 11.96 10.37 12.79
C PHE A 94 11.92 11.81 13.35
N ASP A 95 10.86 12.53 12.99
CA ASP A 95 10.56 13.85 13.51
C ASP A 95 9.21 13.82 14.25
N ASN A 96 9.24 13.95 15.57
CA ASN A 96 8.04 13.99 16.41
C ASN A 96 7.26 15.32 16.29
N HIS A 97 7.85 16.35 15.69
CA HIS A 97 7.22 17.62 15.37
C HIS A 97 6.83 17.73 13.88
N SER A 98 6.90 16.63 13.16
CA SER A 98 6.56 16.59 11.75
C SER A 98 5.23 17.28 11.45
N LYS A 99 5.22 18.13 10.43
CA LYS A 99 4.00 18.76 9.90
C LYS A 99 3.29 17.88 8.88
N ASN A 100 3.79 16.67 8.63
CA ASN A 100 3.16 15.71 7.73
C ASN A 100 1.91 15.11 8.38
N ASP A 101 0.74 15.64 8.02
CA ASP A 101 -0.53 15.22 8.60
C ASP A 101 -0.88 13.77 8.21
N ASN A 102 -0.40 13.26 7.07
CA ASN A 102 -0.56 11.87 6.67
C ASN A 102 0.20 10.93 7.60
N PHE A 103 1.40 11.30 7.99
CA PHE A 103 2.18 10.50 8.93
C PHE A 103 1.57 10.50 10.33
N LYS A 104 1.05 11.64 10.80
CA LYS A 104 0.31 11.73 12.07
C LYS A 104 -0.95 10.89 12.04
N TRP A 105 -1.71 10.98 10.95
CA TRP A 105 -2.90 10.16 10.74
C TRP A 105 -2.54 8.66 10.76
N TYR A 106 -1.51 8.26 10.02
CA TYR A 106 -1.03 6.88 10.02
C TYR A 106 -0.71 6.39 11.44
N LEU A 107 0.01 7.18 12.23
CA LEU A 107 0.35 6.83 13.61
C LEU A 107 -0.89 6.69 14.50
N SER A 108 -1.89 7.56 14.33
CA SER A 108 -3.14 7.51 15.09
C SER A 108 -3.99 6.29 14.74
N VAL A 109 -4.07 5.94 13.45
CA VAL A 109 -4.77 4.73 12.98
C VAL A 109 -4.06 3.46 13.46
N ALA A 110 -2.74 3.42 13.37
CA ALA A 110 -1.95 2.29 13.89
C ALA A 110 -2.18 2.10 15.39
N GLU A 111 -2.19 3.17 16.18
CA GLU A 111 -2.47 3.13 17.62
C GLU A 111 -3.89 2.59 17.90
N ALA A 112 -4.90 3.13 17.23
CA ALA A 112 -6.29 2.72 17.41
C ALA A 112 -6.49 1.25 17.03
N SER A 113 -5.94 0.82 15.89
CA SER A 113 -6.04 -0.56 15.39
C SER A 113 -5.35 -1.56 16.32
N ILE A 114 -4.15 -1.25 16.81
CA ILE A 114 -3.43 -2.11 17.75
C ILE A 114 -4.21 -2.25 19.05
N ASN A 115 -4.67 -1.15 19.62
CA ASN A 115 -5.43 -1.16 20.87
C ASN A 115 -6.72 -1.98 20.75
N GLU A 116 -7.42 -1.91 19.62
CA GLU A 116 -8.63 -2.70 19.39
C GLU A 116 -8.29 -4.19 19.22
N LEU A 117 -7.25 -4.55 18.47
CA LEU A 117 -6.82 -5.93 18.29
C LEU A 117 -6.39 -6.57 19.62
N VAL A 118 -5.65 -5.85 20.45
CA VAL A 118 -5.24 -6.29 21.78
C VAL A 118 -6.44 -6.50 22.70
N LYS A 119 -7.42 -5.59 22.66
CA LYS A 119 -8.67 -5.68 23.43
C LYS A 119 -9.53 -6.87 23.02
N VAL A 120 -9.62 -7.18 21.74
CA VAL A 120 -10.37 -8.34 21.22
C VAL A 120 -9.69 -9.67 21.55
N GLY A 121 -8.39 -9.66 21.79
CA GLY A 121 -7.63 -10.86 22.23
C GLY A 121 -7.59 -11.99 21.21
N LYS A 122 -7.92 -11.72 19.95
CA LYS A 122 -7.85 -12.71 18.86
C LYS A 122 -6.64 -12.40 17.98
N PRO A 123 -5.55 -13.17 18.10
CA PRO A 123 -4.48 -13.04 17.12
C PRO A 123 -5.05 -13.38 15.74
N LYS A 124 -4.99 -12.47 14.81
CA LYS A 124 -5.01 -12.84 13.41
C LYS A 124 -3.72 -13.64 13.22
N LYS A 125 -3.80 -14.96 13.25
CA LYS A 125 -2.66 -15.83 13.02
C LYS A 125 -2.21 -15.56 11.59
N MET A 126 -1.30 -14.62 11.42
CA MET A 126 -0.54 -14.52 10.20
C MET A 126 0.35 -15.76 10.19
N ILE A 127 -0.10 -16.80 9.52
CA ILE A 127 0.76 -17.91 9.13
C ILE A 127 1.74 -17.29 8.16
N ALA A 128 2.97 -17.05 8.61
CA ALA A 128 4.02 -16.66 7.68
C ALA A 128 4.08 -17.75 6.61
N PRO A 129 3.92 -17.41 5.32
CA PRO A 129 4.06 -18.40 4.26
C PRO A 129 5.41 -19.07 4.39
N ASP A 130 5.48 -20.35 3.99
CA ASP A 130 6.76 -21.07 3.94
C ASP A 130 7.72 -20.33 3.01
N GLN A 131 8.59 -19.51 3.62
CA GLN A 131 9.51 -18.65 2.89
C GLN A 131 10.59 -19.45 2.15
N SER A 132 10.71 -20.76 2.38
CA SER A 132 11.68 -21.61 1.68
C SER A 132 11.42 -21.71 0.17
N LYS A 133 10.17 -21.47 -0.26
CA LYS A 133 9.75 -21.51 -1.66
C LYS A 133 10.08 -20.22 -2.43
N TYR A 134 10.34 -19.12 -1.73
CA TYR A 134 10.42 -17.80 -2.34
C TYR A 134 11.81 -17.20 -2.17
N ALA A 135 12.26 -16.44 -3.15
CA ALA A 135 13.46 -15.64 -2.99
C ALA A 135 13.29 -14.67 -1.81
N ALA A 136 14.34 -14.48 -1.02
CA ALA A 136 14.32 -13.58 0.13
C ALA A 136 13.93 -12.13 -0.23
N GLN A 137 14.17 -11.74 -1.48
CA GLN A 137 13.84 -10.44 -2.02
C GLN A 137 13.74 -10.50 -3.54
N ILE A 138 12.71 -9.87 -4.10
CA ILE A 138 12.65 -9.51 -5.51
C ILE A 138 12.98 -8.01 -5.59
N PRO A 139 14.05 -7.60 -6.30
CA PRO A 139 14.38 -6.19 -6.45
C PRO A 139 13.25 -5.41 -7.11
N ALA A 140 12.99 -4.18 -6.65
CA ALA A 140 12.03 -3.29 -7.28
C ALA A 140 12.37 -3.08 -8.77
N PHE A 141 11.36 -3.07 -9.61
CA PHE A 141 11.50 -2.90 -11.06
C PHE A 141 10.54 -1.88 -11.65
N VAL A 142 9.50 -1.48 -10.93
CA VAL A 142 8.70 -0.29 -11.23
C VAL A 142 9.38 0.88 -10.52
N THR A 143 9.86 1.84 -11.30
CA THR A 143 10.72 2.94 -10.82
C THR A 143 9.98 4.27 -10.68
N SER A 144 8.78 4.36 -11.25
CA SER A 144 7.96 5.58 -11.22
C SER A 144 7.45 5.92 -9.81
N HIS A 145 7.56 7.21 -9.44
CA HIS A 145 7.09 7.81 -8.21
C HIS A 145 6.03 8.87 -8.53
N TRP A 146 4.88 8.43 -9.05
CA TRP A 146 3.86 9.31 -9.58
C TRP A 146 2.77 9.62 -8.56
N GLY A 147 2.33 10.87 -8.55
CA GLY A 147 1.26 11.38 -7.70
C GLY A 147 -0.07 11.55 -8.41
N GLN A 148 -0.96 12.34 -7.80
CA GLN A 148 -2.30 12.58 -8.31
C GLN A 148 -2.59 14.05 -8.64
N GLU A 149 -1.67 14.95 -8.26
CA GLU A 149 -1.75 16.38 -8.48
C GLU A 149 -0.87 16.79 -9.66
N LYS A 150 -0.56 18.07 -9.78
CA LYS A 150 0.29 18.60 -10.86
C LYS A 150 1.67 17.90 -10.90
N PRO A 151 2.19 17.51 -12.09
CA PRO A 151 1.61 17.68 -13.44
C PRO A 151 0.58 16.62 -13.83
N PHE A 152 0.42 15.57 -13.04
CA PHE A 152 -0.36 14.39 -13.39
C PHE A 152 -1.83 14.71 -13.72
N ASN A 153 -2.42 15.69 -13.04
CA ASN A 153 -3.81 16.09 -13.23
C ASN A 153 -4.01 17.30 -14.15
N ASP A 154 -2.98 17.78 -14.83
CA ASP A 154 -3.06 19.00 -15.65
C ASP A 154 -4.14 18.90 -16.75
N LEU A 155 -4.42 17.71 -17.25
CA LEU A 155 -5.49 17.45 -18.23
C LEU A 155 -6.77 16.89 -17.60
N CYS A 156 -6.81 16.62 -16.30
CA CYS A 156 -8.03 16.18 -15.64
C CYS A 156 -9.13 17.25 -15.73
N PRO A 157 -10.40 16.86 -15.67
CA PRO A 157 -11.51 17.81 -15.74
C PRO A 157 -11.56 18.74 -14.53
N GLU A 158 -12.19 19.90 -14.71
CA GLU A 158 -12.67 20.72 -13.62
C GLU A 158 -13.88 20.05 -12.96
N GLY A 159 -14.04 20.19 -11.64
CA GLY A 159 -15.13 19.58 -10.91
C GLY A 159 -15.32 20.19 -9.51
N THR A 160 -15.96 19.42 -8.64
CA THR A 160 -16.22 19.77 -7.24
C THR A 160 -15.68 18.70 -6.29
N ALA A 161 -15.65 19.01 -5.00
CA ALA A 161 -15.35 18.01 -3.96
C ALA A 161 -16.39 16.86 -3.96
N SER A 162 -15.95 15.67 -3.58
CA SER A 162 -16.76 14.45 -3.54
C SER A 162 -17.92 14.53 -2.54
N GLY A 163 -17.78 15.35 -1.50
CA GLY A 163 -18.71 15.45 -0.38
C GLY A 163 -18.64 14.28 0.60
N THR A 164 -17.72 13.35 0.44
CA THR A 164 -17.57 12.14 1.28
C THR A 164 -16.53 12.31 2.40
N GLY A 165 -16.17 13.56 2.74
CA GLY A 165 -15.20 13.83 3.80
C GLY A 165 -13.76 13.57 3.41
N GLY A 166 -13.45 13.76 2.13
CA GLY A 166 -12.09 13.73 1.61
C GLY A 166 -11.13 14.62 2.39
N TRP A 167 -9.88 14.51 2.15
CA TRP A 167 -8.78 15.16 2.87
C TRP A 167 -9.08 16.62 3.21
N GLN A 168 -9.05 16.96 4.49
CA GLN A 168 -9.26 18.34 4.95
C GLN A 168 -8.20 19.25 4.33
N GLY A 169 -8.66 20.22 3.51
CA GLY A 169 -7.80 21.15 2.78
C GLY A 169 -7.93 21.06 1.25
N TYR A 170 -8.46 19.98 0.73
CA TYR A 170 -8.81 19.80 -0.68
C TYR A 170 -10.33 19.77 -0.79
N GLY A 171 -10.94 20.89 -0.87
CA GLY A 171 -12.37 21.00 -1.04
C GLY A 171 -12.69 22.26 -1.84
N GLY A 172 -13.72 22.20 -2.66
CA GLY A 172 -14.12 23.34 -3.48
C GLY A 172 -14.27 22.97 -4.94
N THR A 173 -14.08 23.95 -5.78
CA THR A 173 -14.11 23.84 -7.25
C THR A 173 -12.70 23.94 -7.79
N GLY A 174 -12.43 23.25 -8.89
CA GLY A 174 -11.14 23.31 -9.56
C GLY A 174 -10.77 22.02 -10.26
N LYS A 175 -9.49 21.84 -10.51
CA LYS A 175 -8.93 20.67 -11.17
C LYS A 175 -9.12 19.42 -10.28
N CYS A 176 -9.76 18.39 -10.82
CA CYS A 176 -9.87 17.09 -10.12
C CYS A 176 -8.51 16.40 -10.01
N VAL A 177 -8.31 15.63 -8.95
CA VAL A 177 -7.15 14.73 -8.84
C VAL A 177 -7.30 13.53 -9.77
N THR A 178 -6.19 12.88 -10.16
CA THR A 178 -6.23 11.74 -11.11
C THR A 178 -6.99 10.54 -10.57
N GLY A 179 -6.92 10.30 -9.25
CA GLY A 179 -7.40 9.08 -8.57
C GLY A 179 -6.35 7.97 -8.57
N CYS A 180 -6.25 7.26 -7.43
CA CYS A 180 -5.24 6.23 -7.21
C CYS A 180 -5.30 5.07 -8.23
N VAL A 181 -6.51 4.72 -8.70
CA VAL A 181 -6.73 3.69 -9.72
C VAL A 181 -6.07 4.08 -11.05
N ALA A 182 -6.30 5.32 -11.52
CA ALA A 182 -5.67 5.82 -12.74
C ALA A 182 -4.14 5.91 -12.60
N THR A 183 -3.66 6.37 -11.45
CA THR A 183 -2.21 6.48 -11.17
C THR A 183 -1.53 5.12 -11.19
N ALA A 184 -2.09 4.10 -10.53
CA ALA A 184 -1.54 2.77 -10.52
C ALA A 184 -1.55 2.13 -11.93
N MET A 185 -2.65 2.31 -12.67
CA MET A 185 -2.80 1.84 -14.05
C MET A 185 -1.74 2.48 -14.98
N ALA A 186 -1.57 3.80 -14.88
CA ALA A 186 -0.61 4.56 -15.67
C ALA A 186 0.85 4.13 -15.38
N GLN A 187 1.21 3.88 -14.12
CA GLN A 187 2.56 3.40 -13.76
C GLN A 187 2.87 2.01 -14.33
N ILE A 188 1.89 1.09 -14.36
CA ILE A 188 2.04 -0.22 -15.00
C ILE A 188 2.23 -0.06 -16.51
N MET A 189 1.45 0.81 -17.15
CA MET A 189 1.55 1.07 -18.58
C MET A 189 2.89 1.72 -18.94
N TYR A 190 3.38 2.65 -18.12
CA TYR A 190 4.69 3.26 -18.26
C TYR A 190 5.83 2.24 -18.12
N TYR A 191 5.77 1.37 -17.13
CA TYR A 191 6.74 0.28 -16.98
C TYR A 191 6.82 -0.63 -18.22
N ASN A 192 5.68 -0.90 -18.86
CA ASN A 192 5.62 -1.72 -20.06
C ASN A 192 5.91 -0.93 -21.36
N GLY A 193 5.87 0.40 -21.33
CA GLY A 193 5.95 1.23 -22.52
C GLY A 193 4.86 0.90 -23.57
N TYR A 194 3.66 0.54 -23.10
CA TYR A 194 2.59 0.00 -23.95
C TYR A 194 1.21 0.51 -23.52
N PRO A 195 0.29 0.76 -24.48
CA PRO A 195 0.47 0.75 -25.95
C PRO A 195 1.07 2.06 -26.48
N LYS A 196 1.43 2.12 -27.76
CA LYS A 196 1.79 3.41 -28.41
C LYS A 196 0.56 4.31 -28.57
N ARG A 197 -0.62 3.71 -28.82
CA ARG A 197 -1.91 4.39 -29.03
C ARG A 197 -3.03 3.50 -28.50
N GLY A 198 -4.09 4.11 -27.99
CA GLY A 198 -5.26 3.39 -27.52
C GLY A 198 -6.28 3.08 -28.62
N ILE A 199 -7.44 2.55 -28.21
CA ILE A 199 -8.49 2.02 -29.08
C ILE A 199 -9.84 2.61 -28.70
N GLY A 200 -10.60 3.07 -29.72
CA GLY A 200 -11.99 3.51 -29.59
C GLY A 200 -12.18 4.78 -28.77
N LYS A 201 -13.36 4.93 -28.20
CA LYS A 201 -13.75 6.11 -27.40
C LYS A 201 -14.43 5.68 -26.10
N HIS A 202 -14.20 6.44 -25.04
CA HIS A 202 -14.92 6.25 -23.80
C HIS A 202 -15.21 7.59 -23.11
N SER A 203 -16.19 7.62 -22.18
CA SER A 203 -16.61 8.86 -21.56
C SER A 203 -17.03 8.65 -20.11
N VAL A 204 -16.73 9.62 -19.29
CA VAL A 204 -17.24 9.73 -17.90
C VAL A 204 -18.03 11.04 -17.74
N THR A 205 -18.76 11.15 -16.64
CA THR A 205 -19.52 12.34 -16.30
C THR A 205 -19.00 12.94 -15.01
N VAL A 206 -18.69 14.23 -15.01
CA VAL A 206 -18.11 14.95 -13.89
C VAL A 206 -19.09 16.00 -13.36
N LYS A 207 -19.34 16.01 -12.04
CA LYS A 207 -20.18 17.00 -11.38
C LYS A 207 -19.48 18.35 -11.33
N GLN A 208 -20.19 19.41 -11.74
CA GLN A 208 -19.71 20.79 -11.76
C GLN A 208 -20.17 21.55 -10.50
N ALA A 209 -19.58 22.73 -10.27
CA ALA A 209 -19.89 23.60 -9.13
C ALA A 209 -21.36 24.05 -9.10
N ASP A 210 -21.97 24.26 -10.24
CA ASP A 210 -23.38 24.66 -10.40
C ASP A 210 -24.38 23.48 -10.27
N GLY A 211 -23.86 22.28 -9.94
CA GLY A 211 -24.65 21.05 -9.86
C GLY A 211 -24.90 20.37 -11.19
N SER A 212 -24.54 21.00 -12.32
CA SER A 212 -24.63 20.36 -13.62
C SER A 212 -23.64 19.21 -13.77
N LYS A 213 -23.78 18.46 -14.85
CA LYS A 213 -22.89 17.34 -15.18
C LYS A 213 -22.24 17.58 -16.54
N LYS A 214 -20.91 17.54 -16.57
CA LYS A 214 -20.13 17.68 -17.80
C LYS A 214 -19.63 16.31 -18.25
N LYS A 215 -19.90 15.97 -19.52
CA LYS A 215 -19.34 14.76 -20.14
C LYS A 215 -17.89 15.03 -20.56
N VAL A 216 -16.98 14.13 -20.15
CA VAL A 216 -15.58 14.10 -20.57
C VAL A 216 -15.38 12.88 -21.44
N THR A 217 -14.94 13.08 -22.67
CA THR A 217 -14.74 12.01 -23.66
C THR A 217 -13.28 11.95 -24.07
N VAL A 218 -12.69 10.78 -24.06
CA VAL A 218 -11.39 10.48 -24.65
C VAL A 218 -11.60 9.70 -25.94
N ASN A 219 -10.94 10.15 -27.00
CA ASN A 219 -10.75 9.38 -28.23
C ASN A 219 -9.35 8.77 -28.21
N TYR A 220 -9.27 7.51 -27.81
CA TYR A 220 -7.99 6.83 -27.63
C TYR A 220 -7.23 6.62 -28.94
N GLU A 221 -7.92 6.62 -30.08
CA GLU A 221 -7.29 6.54 -31.40
C GLU A 221 -6.49 7.80 -31.77
N GLU A 222 -6.79 8.93 -31.09
CA GLU A 222 -6.09 10.21 -31.24
C GLU A 222 -5.03 10.39 -30.15
N SER A 223 -5.03 9.56 -29.09
CA SER A 223 -4.05 9.62 -28.01
C SER A 223 -2.80 8.82 -28.38
N GLU A 224 -1.69 9.53 -28.55
CA GLU A 224 -0.37 8.91 -28.68
C GLU A 224 0.40 9.07 -27.38
N TYR A 225 0.91 7.95 -26.85
CA TYR A 225 1.62 7.95 -25.56
C TYR A 225 3.11 8.09 -25.81
N ASP A 226 3.63 9.24 -25.42
CA ASP A 226 5.04 9.60 -25.57
C ASP A 226 5.87 9.09 -24.38
N TRP A 227 6.13 7.76 -24.39
CA TRP A 227 6.86 7.08 -23.33
C TRP A 227 8.26 7.64 -23.11
N ALA A 228 8.88 8.19 -24.15
CA ALA A 228 10.23 8.75 -24.06
C ALA A 228 10.27 10.07 -23.27
N ASN A 229 9.18 10.82 -23.26
CA ASN A 229 9.05 12.06 -22.50
C ASN A 229 8.42 11.86 -21.11
N MET A 230 8.05 10.63 -20.72
CA MET A 230 7.67 10.36 -19.34
C MET A 230 8.90 10.07 -18.50
N ILE A 231 8.93 10.55 -17.25
CA ILE A 231 10.06 10.37 -16.32
C ILE A 231 9.59 9.74 -15.01
N ASP A 232 10.52 9.12 -14.30
CA ASP A 232 10.22 8.37 -13.07
C ASP A 232 9.73 9.27 -11.92
N ASN A 233 10.23 10.51 -11.85
CA ASN A 233 9.94 11.42 -10.74
C ASN A 233 9.71 12.85 -11.25
N TYR A 234 8.67 13.48 -10.79
CA TYR A 234 8.27 14.86 -11.11
C TYR A 234 8.39 15.83 -9.92
N ASP A 235 9.01 15.41 -8.81
CA ASP A 235 9.21 16.28 -7.64
C ASP A 235 10.20 17.44 -7.90
N GLY A 236 11.00 17.31 -8.94
CA GLY A 236 11.98 18.31 -9.36
C GLY A 236 11.53 19.14 -10.57
N GLN A 237 12.50 19.52 -11.38
CA GLN A 237 12.23 20.22 -12.64
C GLN A 237 11.88 19.21 -13.75
N TYR A 238 10.86 19.51 -14.52
CA TYR A 238 10.45 18.79 -15.72
C TYR A 238 10.02 19.76 -16.79
N THR A 239 10.08 19.35 -18.07
CA THR A 239 9.64 20.19 -19.20
C THR A 239 8.13 20.13 -19.38
N ALA A 240 7.60 21.08 -20.15
CA ALA A 240 6.17 21.09 -20.49
C ALA A 240 5.76 19.81 -21.25
N GLU A 241 6.64 19.30 -22.13
CA GLU A 241 6.41 18.08 -22.88
C GLU A 241 6.32 16.87 -21.95
N GLN A 242 7.21 16.76 -20.95
CA GLN A 242 7.19 15.70 -19.93
C GLN A 242 5.91 15.75 -19.10
N GLY A 243 5.52 16.94 -18.63
CA GLY A 243 4.27 17.14 -17.89
C GLY A 243 3.03 16.78 -18.73
N ASN A 244 2.98 17.20 -19.99
CA ASN A 244 1.88 16.89 -20.89
C ASN A 244 1.78 15.40 -21.22
N ALA A 245 2.92 14.71 -21.39
CA ALA A 245 2.95 13.29 -21.69
C ALA A 245 2.32 12.47 -20.57
N VAL A 246 2.73 12.70 -19.31
CA VAL A 246 2.16 11.99 -18.17
C VAL A 246 0.70 12.38 -17.89
N ALA A 247 0.35 13.66 -18.02
CA ALA A 247 -1.03 14.13 -17.80
C ALA A 247 -2.01 13.50 -18.81
N ARG A 248 -1.59 13.33 -20.08
CA ARG A 248 -2.38 12.64 -21.10
C ARG A 248 -2.68 11.20 -20.70
N LEU A 249 -1.66 10.45 -20.33
CA LEU A 249 -1.82 9.08 -19.88
C LEU A 249 -2.75 8.99 -18.65
N MET A 250 -2.58 9.88 -17.68
CA MET A 250 -3.41 9.93 -16.47
C MET A 250 -4.88 10.17 -16.75
N LEU A 251 -5.20 11.16 -17.61
CA LEU A 251 -6.58 11.41 -18.02
C LEU A 251 -7.17 10.19 -18.70
N ASP A 252 -6.44 9.63 -19.66
CA ASP A 252 -6.91 8.51 -20.46
C ASP A 252 -7.15 7.25 -19.61
N CYS A 253 -6.24 6.95 -18.67
CA CYS A 253 -6.42 5.89 -17.67
C CYS A 253 -7.65 6.12 -16.79
N GLY A 254 -7.85 7.34 -16.31
CA GLY A 254 -8.99 7.66 -15.46
C GLY A 254 -10.32 7.51 -16.21
N VAL A 255 -10.42 8.02 -17.44
CA VAL A 255 -11.63 7.84 -18.24
C VAL A 255 -11.86 6.37 -18.59
N ALA A 256 -10.82 5.61 -18.95
CA ALA A 256 -10.93 4.18 -19.22
C ALA A 256 -11.42 3.37 -18.01
N ALA A 257 -11.04 3.79 -16.80
CA ALA A 257 -11.43 3.16 -15.55
C ALA A 257 -12.77 3.67 -14.98
N ASP A 258 -13.59 4.40 -15.74
CA ASP A 258 -14.86 4.97 -15.25
C ASP A 258 -14.68 5.84 -14.00
N MET A 259 -13.67 6.69 -13.98
CA MET A 259 -13.32 7.51 -12.82
C MET A 259 -14.45 8.45 -12.39
N SER A 260 -14.84 8.37 -11.14
CA SER A 260 -15.65 9.40 -10.47
C SER A 260 -14.74 10.53 -10.05
N TYR A 261 -14.61 11.53 -10.91
CA TYR A 261 -13.68 12.65 -10.70
C TYR A 261 -14.18 13.62 -9.64
N ALA A 262 -13.29 14.01 -8.71
CA ALA A 262 -13.52 15.06 -7.72
C ALA A 262 -12.21 15.78 -7.37
N THR A 263 -12.31 16.99 -6.79
CA THR A 263 -11.14 17.80 -6.45
C THR A 263 -10.38 17.30 -5.24
N ASP A 264 -11.06 16.58 -4.35
CA ASP A 264 -10.53 16.06 -3.07
C ASP A 264 -10.24 14.55 -3.10
N ALA A 265 -10.99 13.76 -3.89
CA ALA A 265 -10.81 12.32 -3.97
C ALA A 265 -11.51 11.75 -5.21
N SER A 266 -10.78 11.54 -6.29
CA SER A 266 -11.27 10.78 -7.46
C SER A 266 -11.14 9.28 -7.19
N GLY A 267 -12.17 8.51 -7.51
CA GLY A 267 -12.22 7.08 -7.23
C GLY A 267 -12.80 6.24 -8.36
N SER A 268 -12.34 4.99 -8.44
CA SER A 268 -12.89 3.95 -9.31
C SER A 268 -12.62 2.57 -8.70
N TYR A 269 -13.20 1.54 -9.30
CA TYR A 269 -12.99 0.15 -8.91
C TYR A 269 -11.88 -0.49 -9.74
N THR A 270 -11.09 -1.38 -9.13
CA THR A 270 -10.04 -2.14 -9.81
C THR A 270 -10.58 -2.94 -11.01
N TYR A 271 -11.81 -3.43 -10.92
CA TYR A 271 -12.50 -4.08 -12.03
C TYR A 271 -12.59 -3.19 -13.27
N ASN A 272 -12.97 -1.92 -13.10
CA ASN A 272 -13.07 -0.98 -14.21
C ASN A 272 -11.70 -0.72 -14.86
N ALA A 273 -10.63 -0.66 -14.06
CA ALA A 273 -9.27 -0.55 -14.59
C ALA A 273 -8.89 -1.77 -15.44
N CYS A 274 -9.20 -2.98 -14.97
CA CYS A 274 -8.97 -4.22 -15.72
C CYS A 274 -9.71 -4.21 -17.07
N GLU A 275 -10.99 -3.84 -17.07
CA GLU A 275 -11.79 -3.74 -18.30
C GLU A 275 -11.30 -2.60 -19.22
N GLY A 276 -10.88 -1.47 -18.64
CA GLY A 276 -10.32 -0.35 -19.39
C GLY A 276 -9.01 -0.71 -20.10
N LEU A 277 -8.12 -1.46 -19.44
CA LEU A 277 -6.88 -1.97 -20.05
C LEU A 277 -7.16 -2.81 -21.30
N LYS A 278 -8.14 -3.70 -21.26
CA LYS A 278 -8.54 -4.52 -22.41
C LYS A 278 -9.21 -3.67 -23.48
N ARG A 279 -10.28 -2.97 -23.12
CA ARG A 279 -11.14 -2.23 -24.03
C ARG A 279 -10.44 -1.08 -24.74
N ASN A 280 -9.65 -0.28 -24.01
CA ASN A 280 -9.11 0.98 -24.53
C ASN A 280 -7.60 0.95 -24.80
N PHE A 281 -6.87 0.00 -24.22
CA PHE A 281 -5.41 -0.05 -24.37
C PHE A 281 -4.89 -1.35 -25.00
N GLY A 282 -5.80 -2.23 -25.43
CA GLY A 282 -5.43 -3.45 -26.16
C GLY A 282 -4.64 -4.47 -25.37
N TYR A 283 -4.75 -4.44 -24.05
CA TYR A 283 -4.22 -5.53 -23.21
C TYR A 283 -5.00 -6.83 -23.51
N PRO A 284 -4.35 -8.00 -23.40
CA PRO A 284 -4.98 -9.26 -23.78
C PRO A 284 -6.18 -9.60 -22.89
N GLU A 285 -7.13 -10.34 -23.42
CA GLU A 285 -8.32 -10.81 -22.68
C GLU A 285 -7.96 -11.69 -21.46
N THR A 286 -6.74 -12.22 -21.42
CA THR A 286 -6.19 -12.93 -20.26
C THR A 286 -5.86 -12.00 -19.08
N THR A 287 -5.89 -10.67 -19.30
CA THR A 287 -5.80 -9.68 -18.20
C THR A 287 -7.04 -9.85 -17.32
N GLN A 288 -6.84 -10.17 -16.05
CA GLN A 288 -7.94 -10.50 -15.15
C GLN A 288 -7.74 -9.92 -13.75
N MET A 289 -8.85 -9.63 -13.10
CA MET A 289 -8.88 -9.30 -11.68
C MET A 289 -9.04 -10.58 -10.87
N LEU A 290 -8.19 -10.77 -9.88
CA LEU A 290 -8.27 -11.86 -8.93
C LEU A 290 -8.63 -11.32 -7.55
N GLU A 291 -9.47 -12.04 -6.81
CA GLU A 291 -9.84 -11.66 -5.45
C GLU A 291 -9.28 -12.69 -4.46
N ARG A 292 -8.48 -12.23 -3.51
CA ARG A 292 -7.82 -13.06 -2.51
C ARG A 292 -8.77 -14.02 -1.78
N LYS A 293 -10.03 -13.62 -1.57
CA LYS A 293 -11.02 -14.42 -0.85
C LYS A 293 -11.31 -15.80 -1.48
N TYR A 294 -10.98 -15.98 -2.77
CA TYR A 294 -11.17 -17.24 -3.50
C TYR A 294 -9.94 -18.14 -3.50
N TYR A 295 -8.86 -17.75 -2.86
CA TYR A 295 -7.59 -18.49 -2.85
C TYR A 295 -7.16 -18.79 -1.42
N SER A 296 -6.46 -19.92 -1.23
CA SER A 296 -5.71 -20.16 -0.01
C SER A 296 -4.57 -19.13 0.09
N GLU A 297 -4.05 -18.92 1.30
CA GLU A 297 -2.93 -18.00 1.50
C GLU A 297 -1.70 -18.39 0.67
N GLU A 298 -1.39 -19.69 0.63
CA GLU A 298 -0.28 -20.22 -0.16
C GLU A 298 -0.50 -19.98 -1.67
N ALA A 299 -1.66 -20.31 -2.20
CA ALA A 299 -1.98 -20.10 -3.62
C ALA A 299 -1.94 -18.61 -3.99
N TRP A 300 -2.41 -17.71 -3.10
CA TRP A 300 -2.33 -16.28 -3.32
C TRP A 300 -0.90 -15.78 -3.36
N MET A 301 -0.05 -16.25 -2.45
CA MET A 301 1.36 -15.90 -2.42
C MET A 301 2.12 -16.43 -3.64
N ASP A 302 1.80 -17.65 -4.10
CA ASP A 302 2.37 -18.23 -5.32
C ASP A 302 2.02 -17.38 -6.55
N ILE A 303 0.77 -16.92 -6.67
CA ILE A 303 0.34 -16.03 -7.76
C ILE A 303 1.17 -14.74 -7.76
N ILE A 304 1.23 -14.04 -6.63
CA ILE A 304 1.97 -12.78 -6.52
C ILE A 304 3.46 -12.99 -6.79
N TYR A 305 4.05 -14.03 -6.19
CA TYR A 305 5.46 -14.33 -6.37
C TYR A 305 5.81 -14.64 -7.84
N ASN A 306 5.00 -15.44 -8.50
CA ASN A 306 5.22 -15.82 -9.89
C ASN A 306 5.15 -14.63 -10.84
N GLU A 307 4.21 -13.70 -10.62
CA GLU A 307 4.11 -12.47 -11.40
C GLU A 307 5.34 -11.58 -11.19
N LEU A 308 5.69 -11.32 -9.93
CA LEU A 308 6.84 -10.45 -9.60
C LEU A 308 8.17 -11.06 -10.04
N ASN A 309 8.35 -12.38 -9.89
CA ASN A 309 9.55 -13.09 -10.32
C ASN A 309 9.70 -13.10 -11.84
N ALA A 310 8.59 -13.09 -12.56
CA ALA A 310 8.54 -12.94 -14.02
C ALA A 310 8.61 -11.47 -14.48
N ARG A 311 8.88 -10.52 -13.57
CA ARG A 311 8.94 -9.08 -13.84
C ARG A 311 7.63 -8.52 -14.41
N ARG A 312 6.49 -9.11 -14.07
CA ARG A 312 5.19 -8.53 -14.40
C ARG A 312 4.67 -7.71 -13.23
N ALA A 313 4.40 -6.44 -13.49
CA ALA A 313 3.87 -5.53 -12.49
C ALA A 313 2.42 -5.87 -12.15
N ILE A 314 2.07 -5.80 -10.87
CA ILE A 314 0.75 -6.14 -10.36
C ILE A 314 0.02 -4.86 -9.94
N PHE A 315 -1.20 -4.69 -10.46
CA PHE A 315 -2.14 -3.73 -9.89
C PHE A 315 -2.74 -4.35 -8.62
N TYR A 316 -2.34 -3.86 -7.47
CA TYR A 316 -2.80 -4.41 -6.19
C TYR A 316 -3.67 -3.40 -5.43
N SER A 317 -4.85 -3.82 -5.01
CA SER A 317 -5.70 -3.05 -4.12
C SER A 317 -6.05 -3.87 -2.89
N GLY A 318 -6.14 -3.22 -1.73
CA GLY A 318 -6.57 -3.81 -0.48
C GLY A 318 -7.67 -2.98 0.15
N GLN A 319 -8.59 -3.66 0.85
CA GLN A 319 -9.56 -3.06 1.75
C GLN A 319 -9.48 -3.82 3.07
N ASP A 320 -9.57 -3.10 4.18
CA ASP A 320 -9.64 -3.66 5.53
C ASP A 320 -11.04 -4.18 5.85
#